data_5f5202fad7183f0a99f0dfde75f9dfac
#
_entry.id   5f5202fad7183f0a99f0dfde75f9dfac
#
_cell.length_a   1.000
_cell.length_b   1.000
_cell.length_c   1.000
_cell.angle_alpha   90.00
_cell.angle_beta   90.00
_cell.angle_gamma   90.00
#
_symmetry.space_group_name_H-M   'P 1'
#
loop_
_entity.id
_entity.type
_entity.pdbx_description
1 polymer ?
#
loop_
_entity_poly.entity_id
_entity_poly.type
_entity_poly.pdbx_seq_one_letter_code
_entity_poly.pdbx_strand_id
1 'polypeptide(L)'
;MLRIIHTADIHLGARHDDLGEQAAAQRERQFAAFKAAIDLAIAEKADLFLIAGDLFDSNVQPRRSVERVAAEIKRLTVARIRTVIIPGTHDVFDRVSIYRAYDLATMAGATAGDGMVTVLDPDHASVHLASLDLLVLGQVFDTKRAPHSPLHGMGPAVVAQGATPGARAPTWRVGLVHGSISIPGKTEHDDVVITADEIAASGLDYLALGHW
;
A
#
# COMPACT_ATOMS: atom_id res chain seq x y z
N MET A 1 -6.62 -21.50 -0.31
CA MET A 1 -5.32 -20.94 0.15
C MET A 1 -5.25 -19.52 -0.38
N LEU A 2 -5.09 -18.52 0.47
CA LEU A 2 -4.98 -17.12 0.06
C LEU A 2 -3.57 -16.85 -0.50
N ARG A 3 -3.48 -16.27 -1.70
CA ARG A 3 -2.22 -15.89 -2.35
C ARG A 3 -2.10 -14.38 -2.40
N ILE A 4 -1.04 -13.85 -1.80
CA ILE A 4 -0.78 -12.41 -1.73
C ILE A 4 0.54 -12.12 -2.43
N ILE A 5 0.55 -11.12 -3.30
CA ILE A 5 1.77 -10.46 -3.77
C ILE A 5 1.84 -9.12 -3.07
N HIS A 6 2.98 -8.83 -2.47
CA HIS A 6 3.24 -7.61 -1.74
C HIS A 6 4.45 -6.88 -2.33
N THR A 7 4.32 -5.59 -2.54
CA THR A 7 5.40 -4.70 -2.97
C THR A 7 5.32 -3.36 -2.23
N ALA A 8 6.42 -2.61 -2.22
CA ALA A 8 6.55 -1.29 -1.60
C ALA A 8 7.67 -0.50 -2.26
N ASP A 9 7.81 0.77 -1.92
CA ASP A 9 8.98 1.60 -2.21
C ASP A 9 9.38 1.60 -3.69
N ILE A 10 8.38 1.73 -4.56
CA ILE A 10 8.59 1.68 -6.02
C ILE A 10 9.10 3.01 -6.55
N HIS A 11 8.71 4.13 -5.92
CA HIS A 11 9.13 5.50 -6.24
C HIS A 11 8.98 5.86 -7.72
N LEU A 12 7.82 5.53 -8.31
CA LEU A 12 7.56 5.86 -9.70
C LEU A 12 7.56 7.37 -9.92
N GLY A 13 8.29 7.80 -10.93
CA GLY A 13 8.45 9.21 -11.26
C GLY A 13 9.62 9.89 -10.55
N ALA A 14 10.47 9.16 -9.86
CA ALA A 14 11.72 9.67 -9.30
C ALA A 14 12.58 10.34 -10.40
N ARG A 15 13.18 11.47 -10.07
CA ARG A 15 13.93 12.26 -11.06
C ARG A 15 15.27 11.63 -11.41
N HIS A 16 15.96 11.06 -10.41
CA HIS A 16 17.32 10.50 -10.53
C HIS A 16 18.33 11.53 -11.09
N ASP A 17 18.26 12.76 -10.57
CA ASP A 17 19.10 13.87 -11.07
C ASP A 17 20.60 13.56 -10.89
N ASP A 18 20.95 12.73 -9.94
CA ASP A 18 22.29 12.20 -9.68
C ASP A 18 22.84 11.29 -10.79
N LEU A 19 21.96 10.71 -11.61
CA LEU A 19 22.34 9.77 -12.67
C LEU A 19 22.52 10.45 -14.06
N GLY A 20 22.28 11.75 -14.17
CA GLY A 20 22.45 12.51 -15.41
C GLY A 20 21.72 11.85 -16.60
N GLU A 21 22.44 11.53 -17.67
CA GLU A 21 21.87 10.91 -18.87
C GLU A 21 21.24 9.54 -18.64
N GLN A 22 21.61 8.84 -17.56
CA GLN A 22 21.05 7.53 -17.21
C GLN A 22 19.70 7.62 -16.47
N ALA A 23 19.30 8.81 -16.03
CA ALA A 23 18.07 9.02 -15.26
C ALA A 23 16.81 8.48 -15.98
N ALA A 24 16.71 8.69 -17.30
CA ALA A 24 15.59 8.18 -18.08
C ALA A 24 15.55 6.64 -18.12
N ALA A 25 16.70 6.02 -18.31
CA ALA A 25 16.81 4.56 -18.31
C ALA A 25 16.47 3.95 -16.93
N GLN A 26 16.84 4.64 -15.85
CA GLN A 26 16.53 4.20 -14.50
C GLN A 26 15.02 4.28 -14.20
N ARG A 27 14.33 5.35 -14.62
CA ARG A 27 12.86 5.45 -14.51
C ARG A 27 12.15 4.30 -15.25
N GLU A 28 12.63 3.95 -16.44
CA GLU A 28 12.05 2.82 -17.18
C GLU A 28 12.33 1.47 -16.50
N ARG A 29 13.49 1.29 -15.87
CA ARG A 29 13.77 0.08 -15.06
C ARG A 29 12.84 -0.03 -13.85
N GLN A 30 12.59 1.07 -13.12
CA GLN A 30 11.63 1.08 -12.00
C GLN A 30 10.24 0.71 -12.49
N PHE A 31 9.80 1.31 -13.59
CA PHE A 31 8.49 0.98 -14.16
C PHE A 31 8.42 -0.48 -14.63
N ALA A 32 9.49 -1.00 -15.23
CA ALA A 32 9.57 -2.40 -15.63
C ALA A 32 9.52 -3.35 -14.43
N ALA A 33 10.13 -3.00 -13.29
CA ALA A 33 10.04 -3.76 -12.05
C ALA A 33 8.61 -3.79 -11.51
N PHE A 34 7.91 -2.64 -11.49
CA PHE A 34 6.49 -2.58 -11.12
C PHE A 34 5.63 -3.46 -12.02
N LYS A 35 5.84 -3.35 -13.33
CA LYS A 35 5.14 -4.20 -14.31
C LYS A 35 5.42 -5.68 -14.07
N ALA A 36 6.66 -6.07 -13.79
CA ALA A 36 7.03 -7.45 -13.52
C ALA A 36 6.35 -8.01 -12.26
N ALA A 37 6.17 -7.20 -11.20
CA ALA A 37 5.41 -7.59 -10.02
C ALA A 37 3.93 -7.87 -10.35
N ILE A 38 3.34 -7.07 -11.23
CA ILE A 38 1.97 -7.27 -11.72
C ILE A 38 1.88 -8.51 -12.62
N ASP A 39 2.85 -8.71 -13.52
CA ASP A 39 2.93 -9.91 -14.36
C ASP A 39 3.01 -11.18 -13.49
N LEU A 40 3.82 -11.13 -12.42
CA LEU A 40 3.93 -12.22 -11.44
C LEU A 40 2.58 -12.47 -10.75
N ALA A 41 1.90 -11.42 -10.27
CA ALA A 41 0.61 -11.57 -9.61
C ALA A 41 -0.43 -12.25 -10.52
N ILE A 42 -0.47 -11.89 -11.80
CA ILE A 42 -1.36 -12.48 -12.79
C ILE A 42 -0.97 -13.94 -13.06
N ALA A 43 0.32 -14.22 -13.27
CA ALA A 43 0.83 -15.57 -13.55
C ALA A 43 0.55 -16.54 -12.39
N GLU A 44 0.76 -16.09 -11.15
CA GLU A 44 0.50 -16.86 -9.94
C GLU A 44 -0.98 -16.90 -9.54
N LYS A 45 -1.84 -16.21 -10.28
CA LYS A 45 -3.28 -16.09 -9.95
C LYS A 45 -3.48 -15.66 -8.51
N ALA A 46 -2.81 -14.57 -8.12
CA ALA A 46 -2.92 -14.00 -6.78
C ALA A 46 -4.38 -13.58 -6.50
N ASP A 47 -4.79 -13.67 -5.26
CA ASP A 47 -6.09 -13.16 -4.79
C ASP A 47 -6.02 -11.67 -4.45
N LEU A 48 -4.83 -11.23 -4.01
CA LEU A 48 -4.59 -9.89 -3.47
C LEU A 48 -3.19 -9.38 -3.88
N PHE A 49 -3.15 -8.11 -4.29
CA PHE A 49 -1.94 -7.35 -4.54
C PHE A 49 -1.88 -6.18 -3.56
N LEU A 50 -0.81 -6.10 -2.76
CA LEU A 50 -0.62 -5.06 -1.76
C LEU A 50 0.51 -4.12 -2.15
N ILE A 51 0.29 -2.82 -1.99
CA ILE A 51 1.31 -1.78 -2.14
C ILE A 51 1.47 -1.06 -0.80
N ALA A 52 2.58 -1.34 -0.11
CA ALA A 52 2.84 -0.84 1.23
C ALA A 52 3.59 0.50 1.23
N GLY A 53 3.04 1.49 0.55
CA GLY A 53 3.53 2.87 0.50
C GLY A 53 4.55 3.14 -0.58
N ASP A 54 4.79 4.42 -0.81
CA ASP A 54 5.78 4.97 -1.73
C ASP A 54 5.69 4.39 -3.15
N LEU A 55 4.44 4.28 -3.65
CA LEU A 55 4.18 3.93 -5.06
C LEU A 55 4.73 5.02 -5.98
N PHE A 56 4.51 6.29 -5.60
CA PHE A 56 5.05 7.45 -6.30
C PHE A 56 6.15 8.12 -5.47
N ASP A 57 7.16 8.64 -6.16
CA ASP A 57 8.27 9.35 -5.53
C ASP A 57 7.87 10.71 -4.90
N SER A 58 6.75 11.26 -5.29
CA SER A 58 6.16 12.47 -4.71
C SER A 58 4.71 12.64 -5.14
N ASN A 59 3.97 13.49 -4.42
CA ASN A 59 2.60 13.89 -4.78
C ASN A 59 2.51 14.70 -6.08
N VAL A 60 3.64 15.22 -6.57
CA VAL A 60 3.68 16.01 -7.81
C VAL A 60 4.16 15.14 -8.95
N GLN A 61 3.23 14.55 -9.69
CA GLN A 61 3.50 13.71 -10.85
C GLN A 61 2.76 14.21 -12.09
N PRO A 62 3.36 14.12 -13.29
CA PRO A 62 2.64 14.36 -14.52
C PRO A 62 1.47 13.39 -14.66
N ARG A 63 0.31 13.89 -15.08
CA ARG A 63 -0.90 13.08 -15.29
C ARG A 63 -0.64 11.79 -16.08
N ARG A 64 0.16 11.88 -17.14
CA ARG A 64 0.56 10.72 -17.97
C ARG A 64 1.25 9.61 -17.17
N SER A 65 2.01 9.97 -16.10
CA SER A 65 2.68 8.99 -15.24
C SER A 65 1.65 8.26 -14.39
N VAL A 66 0.65 8.97 -13.86
CA VAL A 66 -0.45 8.37 -13.10
C VAL A 66 -1.30 7.46 -14.00
N GLU A 67 -1.62 7.91 -15.21
CA GLU A 67 -2.36 7.12 -16.21
C GLU A 67 -1.62 5.81 -16.57
N ARG A 68 -0.29 5.87 -16.70
CA ARG A 68 0.56 4.71 -16.96
C ARG A 68 0.51 3.69 -15.82
N VAL A 69 0.55 4.18 -14.57
CA VAL A 69 0.42 3.33 -13.37
C VAL A 69 -0.98 2.72 -13.28
N ALA A 70 -2.01 3.53 -13.46
CA ALA A 70 -3.40 3.07 -13.46
C ALA A 70 -3.66 1.99 -14.53
N ALA A 71 -3.05 2.12 -15.71
CA ALA A 71 -3.16 1.12 -16.77
C ALA A 71 -2.57 -0.24 -16.38
N GLU A 72 -1.46 -0.26 -15.63
CA GLU A 72 -0.92 -1.52 -15.11
C GLU A 72 -1.79 -2.10 -14.00
N ILE A 73 -2.28 -1.28 -13.05
CA ILE A 73 -3.21 -1.73 -11.99
C ILE A 73 -4.51 -2.27 -12.61
N LYS A 74 -4.99 -1.67 -13.70
CA LYS A 74 -6.17 -2.16 -14.45
C LYS A 74 -6.00 -3.61 -14.90
N ARG A 75 -4.80 -4.07 -15.20
CA ARG A 75 -4.55 -5.46 -15.57
C ARG A 75 -4.86 -6.41 -14.41
N LEU A 76 -4.60 -6.00 -13.16
CA LEU A 76 -5.01 -6.74 -11.97
C LEU A 76 -6.54 -6.77 -11.85
N THR A 77 -7.21 -5.62 -12.04
CA THR A 77 -8.68 -5.54 -12.04
C THR A 77 -9.30 -6.49 -13.08
N VAL A 78 -8.77 -6.51 -14.31
CA VAL A 78 -9.21 -7.43 -15.38
C VAL A 78 -8.97 -8.89 -14.99
N ALA A 79 -7.86 -9.20 -14.34
CA ALA A 79 -7.53 -10.53 -13.84
C ALA A 79 -8.30 -10.92 -12.56
N ARG A 80 -9.18 -10.03 -12.05
CA ARG A 80 -9.93 -10.22 -10.79
C ARG A 80 -9.06 -10.31 -9.55
N ILE A 81 -7.87 -9.70 -9.58
CA ILE A 81 -6.95 -9.58 -8.44
C ILE A 81 -7.25 -8.25 -7.73
N ARG A 82 -7.59 -8.32 -6.45
CA ARG A 82 -7.86 -7.14 -5.65
C ARG A 82 -6.56 -6.40 -5.35
N THR A 83 -6.60 -5.09 -5.36
CA THR A 83 -5.44 -4.24 -5.06
C THR A 83 -5.76 -3.34 -3.89
N VAL A 84 -4.91 -3.36 -2.85
CA VAL A 84 -5.01 -2.42 -1.73
C VAL A 84 -3.69 -1.65 -1.63
N ILE A 85 -3.79 -0.34 -1.54
CA ILE A 85 -2.67 0.60 -1.53
C ILE A 85 -2.74 1.40 -0.25
N ILE A 86 -1.63 1.55 0.44
CA ILE A 86 -1.47 2.55 1.48
C ILE A 86 -0.48 3.63 1.01
N PRO A 87 -0.74 4.91 1.23
CA PRO A 87 0.25 5.96 1.02
C PRO A 87 1.47 5.80 1.93
N GLY A 88 2.64 6.21 1.44
CA GLY A 88 3.87 6.22 2.21
C GLY A 88 4.30 7.62 2.63
N THR A 89 5.60 7.83 2.78
CA THR A 89 6.18 9.13 3.17
C THR A 89 6.42 10.05 1.97
N HIS A 90 6.63 9.49 0.78
CA HIS A 90 6.83 10.24 -0.47
C HIS A 90 5.51 10.66 -1.12
N ASP A 91 4.53 9.77 -1.16
CA ASP A 91 3.19 10.00 -1.70
C ASP A 91 2.14 10.16 -0.59
N VAL A 92 2.53 10.84 0.49
CA VAL A 92 1.76 11.05 1.72
C VAL A 92 0.34 11.57 1.47
N PHE A 93 -0.61 11.14 2.29
CA PHE A 93 -2.04 11.52 2.15
C PHE A 93 -2.36 12.90 2.75
N ASP A 94 -1.60 13.92 2.39
CA ASP A 94 -1.83 15.31 2.80
C ASP A 94 -2.89 16.01 1.93
N ARG A 95 -3.01 17.34 2.08
CA ARG A 95 -3.99 18.14 1.33
C ARG A 95 -3.72 18.18 -0.18
N VAL A 96 -2.49 17.96 -0.61
CA VAL A 96 -2.08 17.96 -2.02
C VAL A 96 -1.75 16.56 -2.54
N SER A 97 -2.20 15.54 -1.82
CA SER A 97 -1.94 14.15 -2.15
C SER A 97 -2.36 13.80 -3.58
N ILE A 98 -1.50 13.03 -4.25
CA ILE A 98 -1.77 12.46 -5.56
C ILE A 98 -3.04 11.61 -5.58
N TYR A 99 -3.35 10.94 -4.47
CA TYR A 99 -4.54 10.11 -4.29
C TYR A 99 -5.83 10.92 -4.10
N ARG A 100 -5.72 12.21 -3.74
CA ARG A 100 -6.86 13.16 -3.76
C ARG A 100 -7.02 13.80 -5.14
N ALA A 101 -5.92 14.03 -5.84
CA ALA A 101 -5.91 14.65 -7.16
C ALA A 101 -6.42 13.71 -8.26
N TYR A 102 -6.21 12.40 -8.08
CA TYR A 102 -6.56 11.38 -9.06
C TYR A 102 -7.28 10.22 -8.39
N ASP A 103 -8.47 9.90 -8.87
CA ASP A 103 -9.18 8.67 -8.51
C ASP A 103 -8.52 7.46 -9.20
N LEU A 104 -7.47 6.98 -8.56
CA LEU A 104 -6.67 5.86 -9.10
C LEU A 104 -7.52 4.59 -9.27
N ALA A 105 -8.50 4.37 -8.41
CA ALA A 105 -9.40 3.21 -8.48
C ALA A 105 -10.25 3.25 -9.77
N THR A 106 -10.93 4.36 -10.02
CA THR A 106 -11.70 4.56 -11.25
C THR A 106 -10.80 4.50 -12.49
N MET A 107 -9.61 5.13 -12.47
CA MET A 107 -8.65 5.09 -13.57
C MET A 107 -8.16 3.66 -13.86
N ALA A 108 -8.06 2.82 -12.84
CA ALA A 108 -7.72 1.40 -12.96
C ALA A 108 -8.91 0.51 -13.29
N GLY A 109 -10.08 1.09 -13.61
CA GLY A 109 -11.27 0.35 -14.06
C GLY A 109 -12.06 -0.31 -12.94
N ALA A 110 -11.83 0.06 -11.69
CA ALA A 110 -12.69 -0.32 -10.58
C ALA A 110 -14.00 0.48 -10.63
N THR A 111 -15.08 -0.12 -10.15
CA THR A 111 -16.37 0.54 -9.97
C THR A 111 -16.61 0.81 -8.48
N ALA A 112 -17.36 1.86 -8.19
CA ALA A 112 -17.64 2.22 -6.82
C ALA A 112 -18.24 1.04 -6.03
N GLY A 113 -17.60 0.67 -4.92
CA GLY A 113 -18.06 -0.39 -4.03
C GLY A 113 -17.69 -1.83 -4.45
N ASP A 114 -17.02 -2.05 -5.59
CA ASP A 114 -16.60 -3.41 -5.99
C ASP A 114 -15.37 -3.92 -5.23
N GLY A 115 -14.65 -3.03 -4.54
CA GLY A 115 -13.46 -3.33 -3.76
C GLY A 115 -12.32 -3.92 -4.58
N MET A 116 -12.30 -3.68 -5.90
CA MET A 116 -11.22 -4.18 -6.76
C MET A 116 -9.93 -3.40 -6.58
N VAL A 117 -10.03 -2.08 -6.41
CA VAL A 117 -8.90 -1.22 -6.07
C VAL A 117 -9.30 -0.32 -4.91
N THR A 118 -8.56 -0.36 -3.83
CA THR A 118 -8.78 0.46 -2.64
C THR A 118 -7.49 1.19 -2.30
N VAL A 119 -7.56 2.51 -2.20
CA VAL A 119 -6.52 3.32 -1.58
C VAL A 119 -6.99 3.62 -0.17
N LEU A 120 -6.23 3.20 0.83
CA LEU A 120 -6.53 3.54 2.23
C LEU A 120 -6.26 5.03 2.46
N ASP A 121 -7.10 5.64 3.28
CA ASP A 121 -6.99 7.03 3.67
C ASP A 121 -7.20 7.19 5.20
N PRO A 122 -6.96 8.35 5.80
CA PRO A 122 -7.10 8.54 7.25
C PRO A 122 -8.51 8.25 7.79
N ASP A 123 -9.55 8.45 6.98
CA ASP A 123 -10.95 8.23 7.37
C ASP A 123 -11.37 6.77 7.10
N HIS A 124 -10.69 6.10 6.17
CA HIS A 124 -10.97 4.72 5.74
C HIS A 124 -9.67 3.90 5.74
N ALA A 125 -9.12 3.69 6.94
CA ALA A 125 -7.85 2.98 7.14
C ALA A 125 -7.99 1.45 7.12
N SER A 126 -9.14 0.91 6.76
CA SER A 126 -9.37 -0.53 6.66
C SER A 126 -10.33 -0.89 5.53
N VAL A 127 -10.19 -2.10 5.00
CA VAL A 127 -11.13 -2.66 4.03
C VAL A 127 -11.40 -4.13 4.32
N HIS A 128 -12.69 -4.50 4.36
CA HIS A 128 -13.13 -5.88 4.49
C HIS A 128 -13.38 -6.48 3.09
N LEU A 129 -12.55 -7.41 2.70
CA LEU A 129 -12.64 -8.15 1.45
C LEU A 129 -13.42 -9.45 1.70
N ALA A 130 -14.74 -9.35 1.79
CA ALA A 130 -15.62 -10.45 2.21
C ALA A 130 -15.47 -11.72 1.34
N SER A 131 -15.22 -11.57 0.04
CA SER A 131 -14.99 -12.72 -0.86
C SER A 131 -13.70 -13.49 -0.58
N LEU A 132 -12.77 -12.89 0.16
CA LEU A 132 -11.50 -13.50 0.59
C LEU A 132 -11.51 -13.86 2.08
N ASP A 133 -12.60 -13.57 2.79
CA ASP A 133 -12.71 -13.69 4.24
C ASP A 133 -11.53 -13.00 4.95
N LEU A 134 -11.20 -11.78 4.49
CA LEU A 134 -9.99 -11.04 4.81
C LEU A 134 -10.32 -9.60 5.22
N LEU A 135 -9.70 -9.14 6.29
CA LEU A 135 -9.63 -7.73 6.68
C LEU A 135 -8.21 -7.20 6.46
N VAL A 136 -8.08 -6.13 5.67
CA VAL A 136 -6.84 -5.35 5.57
C VAL A 136 -6.98 -4.12 6.46
N LEU A 137 -6.00 -3.90 7.32
CA LEU A 137 -5.92 -2.80 8.27
C LEU A 137 -4.66 -1.99 8.01
N GLY A 138 -4.77 -0.68 7.98
CA GLY A 138 -3.63 0.23 7.84
C GLY A 138 -3.66 1.36 8.85
N GLN A 139 -2.60 2.14 8.89
CA GLN A 139 -2.55 3.44 9.54
C GLN A 139 -2.02 4.42 8.52
N VAL A 140 -2.86 5.33 8.07
CA VAL A 140 -2.49 6.36 7.10
C VAL A 140 -2.19 7.66 7.83
N PHE A 141 -1.03 8.23 7.56
CA PHE A 141 -0.63 9.53 8.07
C PHE A 141 -0.82 10.62 7.01
N ASP A 142 -1.15 11.82 7.47
CA ASP A 142 -1.23 13.03 6.63
C ASP A 142 0.06 13.86 6.66
N THR A 143 1.09 13.34 7.31
CA THR A 143 2.42 13.94 7.44
C THR A 143 3.51 12.93 7.08
N LYS A 144 4.66 13.44 6.62
CA LYS A 144 5.83 12.59 6.34
C LYS A 144 6.49 12.02 7.59
N ARG A 145 6.25 12.65 8.75
CA ARG A 145 6.74 12.20 10.05
C ARG A 145 5.57 11.66 10.84
N ALA A 146 5.54 10.36 11.01
CA ALA A 146 4.49 9.72 11.81
C ALA A 146 4.62 10.15 13.29
N PRO A 147 3.53 10.60 13.92
CA PRO A 147 3.54 11.00 15.33
C PRO A 147 3.70 9.81 16.28
N HIS A 148 3.49 8.60 15.79
CA HIS A 148 3.57 7.34 16.52
C HIS A 148 3.77 6.18 15.56
N SER A 149 4.06 4.99 16.11
CA SER A 149 4.15 3.76 15.31
C SER A 149 2.88 3.51 14.48
N PRO A 150 3.00 3.04 13.23
CA PRO A 150 1.84 2.63 12.42
C PRO A 150 1.03 1.48 13.02
N LEU A 151 1.57 0.75 13.98
CA LEU A 151 0.84 -0.29 14.73
C LEU A 151 0.25 0.22 16.05
N HIS A 152 0.46 1.50 16.38
CA HIS A 152 -0.09 2.07 17.62
C HIS A 152 -1.62 1.95 17.63
N GLY A 153 -2.14 1.32 18.66
CA GLY A 153 -3.58 1.07 18.79
C GLY A 153 -4.11 -0.10 17.95
N MET A 154 -3.30 -0.70 17.08
CA MET A 154 -3.66 -1.96 16.41
C MET A 154 -3.44 -3.11 17.39
N GLY A 155 -4.50 -3.47 18.10
CA GLY A 155 -4.52 -4.64 18.97
C GLY A 155 -5.67 -5.57 18.60
N PRO A 156 -5.73 -6.78 19.17
CA PRO A 156 -6.77 -7.78 18.87
C PRO A 156 -8.21 -7.25 18.98
N ALA A 157 -8.46 -6.28 19.85
CA ALA A 157 -9.78 -5.67 20.01
C ALA A 157 -10.16 -4.75 18.83
N VAL A 158 -9.21 -3.96 18.30
CA VAL A 158 -9.44 -3.09 17.11
C VAL A 158 -9.59 -3.94 15.87
N VAL A 159 -8.76 -4.97 15.78
CA VAL A 159 -8.80 -5.96 14.70
C VAL A 159 -10.16 -6.70 14.70
N ALA A 160 -10.76 -6.92 15.87
CA ALA A 160 -12.10 -7.49 15.98
C ALA A 160 -13.24 -6.51 15.62
N GLN A 161 -13.02 -5.18 15.78
CA GLN A 161 -14.03 -4.13 15.50
C GLN A 161 -14.12 -3.75 14.03
N GLY A 162 -13.08 -4.00 13.22
CA GLY A 162 -13.09 -3.74 11.77
C GLY A 162 -14.08 -4.61 10.98
N ALA A 163 -14.75 -5.55 11.65
CA ALA A 163 -15.85 -6.30 11.06
C ALA A 163 -17.15 -5.49 11.15
N THR A 164 -17.93 -5.46 10.08
CA THR A 164 -19.28 -4.87 10.05
C THR A 164 -20.09 -5.43 11.22
N PRO A 165 -20.80 -4.59 12.03
CA PRO A 165 -21.59 -5.06 13.14
C PRO A 165 -22.58 -6.15 12.70
N GLY A 166 -22.52 -7.33 13.34
CA GLY A 166 -23.36 -8.47 13.01
C GLY A 166 -22.83 -9.40 11.91
N ALA A 167 -21.70 -9.06 11.25
CA ALA A 167 -21.02 -9.98 10.34
C ALA A 167 -20.09 -10.91 11.09
N ARG A 168 -19.83 -12.08 10.50
CA ARG A 168 -18.81 -13.01 11.01
C ARG A 168 -17.44 -12.32 10.95
N ALA A 169 -16.64 -12.47 12.00
CA ALA A 169 -15.28 -11.98 12.01
C ALA A 169 -14.47 -12.63 10.88
N PRO A 170 -13.65 -11.84 10.16
CA PRO A 170 -12.82 -12.36 9.07
C PRO A 170 -11.82 -13.38 9.59
N THR A 171 -11.56 -14.40 8.78
CA THR A 171 -10.57 -15.44 9.12
C THR A 171 -9.15 -14.89 9.09
N TRP A 172 -8.86 -14.01 8.10
CA TRP A 172 -7.53 -13.46 7.90
C TRP A 172 -7.47 -11.98 8.22
N ARG A 173 -6.38 -11.55 8.82
CA ARG A 173 -6.10 -10.17 9.21
C ARG A 173 -4.73 -9.77 8.73
N VAL A 174 -4.70 -8.83 7.81
CA VAL A 174 -3.47 -8.33 7.18
C VAL A 174 -3.28 -6.88 7.58
N GLY A 175 -2.15 -6.58 8.20
CA GLY A 175 -1.67 -5.21 8.36
C GLY A 175 -1.02 -4.74 7.07
N LEU A 176 -1.37 -3.55 6.63
CA LEU A 176 -0.72 -2.88 5.51
C LEU A 176 -0.26 -1.52 6.01
N VAL A 177 1.04 -1.36 6.23
CA VAL A 177 1.61 -0.15 6.83
C VAL A 177 2.92 0.24 6.14
N HIS A 178 3.26 1.52 6.26
CA HIS A 178 4.52 2.04 5.77
C HIS A 178 5.38 2.49 6.95
N GLY A 179 6.47 1.78 7.22
CA GLY A 179 7.36 2.01 8.34
C GLY A 179 8.47 0.98 8.46
N SER A 180 9.51 1.33 9.20
CA SER A 180 10.72 0.52 9.44
C SER A 180 10.61 -0.32 10.69
N ILE A 181 11.15 -1.52 10.66
CA ILE A 181 11.37 -2.29 11.89
C ILE A 181 12.50 -1.66 12.69
N SER A 182 12.28 -1.46 13.99
CA SER A 182 13.30 -0.97 14.91
C SER A 182 14.47 -1.97 15.01
N ILE A 183 15.61 -1.55 14.49
CA ILE A 183 16.87 -2.30 14.60
C ILE A 183 17.87 -1.42 15.32
N PRO A 184 18.33 -1.80 16.55
CA PRO A 184 19.28 -1.01 17.33
C PRO A 184 20.53 -0.64 16.51
N GLY A 185 20.84 0.66 16.45
CA GLY A 185 21.98 1.22 15.74
C GLY A 185 21.85 1.27 14.21
N LYS A 186 20.67 0.95 13.65
CA LYS A 186 20.38 1.05 12.20
C LYS A 186 19.19 1.94 11.87
N THR A 187 18.16 1.95 12.71
CA THR A 187 16.97 2.78 12.53
C THR A 187 17.20 4.12 13.20
N GLU A 188 16.93 5.21 12.50
CA GLU A 188 17.11 6.57 13.00
C GLU A 188 15.84 7.11 13.67
N HIS A 189 15.97 8.23 14.41
CA HIS A 189 14.86 8.86 15.15
C HIS A 189 13.74 9.42 14.24
N ASP A 190 14.04 9.68 12.98
CA ASP A 190 13.09 10.24 12.00
C ASP A 190 12.33 9.17 11.22
N ASP A 191 12.68 7.90 11.41
CA ASP A 191 12.01 6.79 10.76
C ASP A 191 10.65 6.52 11.40
N VAL A 192 9.71 6.07 10.58
CA VAL A 192 8.41 5.57 11.04
C VAL A 192 8.62 4.19 11.67
N VAL A 193 8.96 4.16 12.96
CA VAL A 193 9.51 2.97 13.61
C VAL A 193 8.41 2.07 14.18
N ILE A 194 8.56 0.77 13.91
CA ILE A 194 7.72 -0.33 14.40
C ILE A 194 8.60 -1.28 15.22
N THR A 195 8.18 -1.64 16.41
CA THR A 195 8.91 -2.57 17.27
C THR A 195 8.44 -4.02 17.09
N ALA A 196 9.33 -4.98 17.39
CA ALA A 196 8.98 -6.39 17.37
C ALA A 196 7.84 -6.73 18.35
N ASP A 197 7.79 -6.04 19.49
CA ASP A 197 6.75 -6.23 20.50
C ASP A 197 5.37 -5.77 20.00
N GLU A 198 5.32 -4.65 19.26
CA GLU A 198 4.08 -4.18 18.62
C GLU A 198 3.59 -5.16 17.56
N ILE A 199 4.51 -5.73 16.77
CA ILE A 199 4.17 -6.77 15.79
C ILE A 199 3.58 -7.99 16.49
N ALA A 200 4.25 -8.48 17.53
CA ALA A 200 3.79 -9.65 18.29
C ALA A 200 2.43 -9.42 18.98
N ALA A 201 2.17 -8.19 19.44
CA ALA A 201 0.94 -7.81 20.12
C ALA A 201 -0.21 -7.47 19.17
N SER A 202 0.03 -7.28 17.87
CA SER A 202 -0.95 -6.80 16.90
C SER A 202 -2.12 -7.77 16.65
N GLY A 203 -1.88 -9.06 16.76
CA GLY A 203 -2.86 -10.09 16.41
C GLY A 203 -3.13 -10.23 14.92
N LEU A 204 -2.22 -9.73 14.09
CA LEU A 204 -2.27 -9.87 12.63
C LEU A 204 -1.72 -11.23 12.20
N ASP A 205 -2.30 -11.80 11.14
CA ASP A 205 -1.81 -13.03 10.51
C ASP A 205 -0.66 -12.76 9.53
N TYR A 206 -0.63 -11.56 8.96
CA TYR A 206 0.42 -11.08 8.08
C TYR A 206 0.59 -9.56 8.21
N LEU A 207 1.81 -9.08 8.15
CA LEU A 207 2.13 -7.66 8.14
C LEU A 207 2.93 -7.31 6.87
N ALA A 208 2.30 -6.54 5.98
CA ALA A 208 2.92 -5.98 4.79
C ALA A 208 3.56 -4.64 5.15
N LEU A 209 4.87 -4.57 5.03
CA LEU A 209 5.70 -3.39 5.35
C LEU A 209 6.31 -2.80 4.08
N GLY A 210 6.31 -1.49 3.98
CA GLY A 210 7.17 -0.69 3.16
C GLY A 210 8.01 0.23 4.04
N HIS A 211 8.86 1.04 3.44
CA HIS A 211 9.88 1.84 4.10
C HIS A 211 11.02 0.94 4.62
N TRP A 212 12.23 1.23 4.44
CA TRP A 212 13.42 0.35 4.66
C TRP A 212 13.88 0.16 6.11
#